data_94aa436b165a9e11e080d6918471384b
#
_entry.id   94aa436b165a9e11e080d6918471384b
#
_cell.length_a   1.000
_cell.length_b   1.000
_cell.length_c   1.000
_cell.angle_alpha   90.00
_cell.angle_beta   90.00
_cell.angle_gamma   90.00
#
_symmetry.space_group_name_H-M   'P 1'
#
loop_
_entity.id
_entity.type
_entity.pdbx_description
1 polymer ?
#
loop_
_entity_poly.entity_id
_entity_poly.type
_entity_poly.pdbx_seq_one_letter_code
_entity_poly.pdbx_strand_id
1 'polypeptide(L)'
;VSPGGSVKGVDINERFVTDANARAADLENVGFHHVVDHRLPFPDDHFDRVICKNVLEYVPDLDATLAECRRVLKPGGRIHVIDSDWGFVVVEPWGKENVDRFFQAAAPAFNEPNIGRLVPGALARTGFVRVEVQLSGFVDREGTGLNVLTNMAGYIATFDTLPADEVGTLLDQCRTGIADGSYMFCLPQFLVSAHK
;
A
#
# COMPACT_ATOMS: atom_id res chain seq x y z
N VAL A 1 15.91 -8.12 11.17
CA VAL A 1 16.77 -7.15 11.90
C VAL A 1 18.04 -7.86 12.34
N SER A 2 19.14 -7.12 12.50
CA SER A 2 20.38 -7.63 13.04
C SER A 2 20.24 -8.05 14.51
N PRO A 3 21.13 -8.91 15.04
CA PRO A 3 21.14 -9.22 16.47
C PRO A 3 21.11 -7.94 17.32
N GLY A 4 20.19 -7.85 18.28
CA GLY A 4 19.96 -6.69 19.11
C GLY A 4 19.08 -5.59 18.51
N GLY A 5 18.62 -5.74 17.27
CA GLY A 5 17.63 -4.84 16.67
C GLY A 5 16.20 -5.16 17.12
N SER A 6 15.32 -4.15 17.09
CA SER A 6 13.90 -4.32 17.39
C SER A 6 13.02 -3.80 16.28
N VAL A 7 11.79 -4.30 16.19
CA VAL A 7 10.74 -3.85 15.26
C VAL A 7 9.53 -3.41 16.05
N LYS A 8 9.00 -2.23 15.71
CA LYS A 8 7.73 -1.73 16.22
C LYS A 8 6.79 -1.53 15.03
N GLY A 9 5.73 -2.30 14.99
CA GLY A 9 4.63 -2.10 14.05
C GLY A 9 3.58 -1.16 14.63
N VAL A 10 2.85 -0.48 13.76
CA VAL A 10 1.74 0.40 14.15
C VAL A 10 0.55 0.21 13.24
N ASP A 11 -0.64 0.34 13.78
CA ASP A 11 -1.89 0.34 13.04
C ASP A 11 -2.94 1.20 13.74
N ILE A 12 -3.86 1.79 12.98
CA ILE A 12 -5.02 2.51 13.52
C ILE A 12 -6.15 1.57 13.99
N ASN A 13 -6.10 0.30 13.59
CA ASN A 13 -7.06 -0.71 13.93
C ASN A 13 -6.56 -1.51 15.15
N GLU A 14 -7.16 -1.27 16.31
CA GLU A 14 -6.79 -1.91 17.57
C GLU A 14 -6.87 -3.45 17.52
N ARG A 15 -7.82 -4.00 16.75
CA ARG A 15 -7.95 -5.45 16.56
C ARG A 15 -6.72 -6.00 15.81
N PHE A 16 -6.26 -5.33 14.75
CA PHE A 16 -5.07 -5.77 14.02
C PHE A 16 -3.83 -5.71 14.89
N VAL A 17 -3.70 -4.69 15.76
CA VAL A 17 -2.62 -4.61 16.74
C VAL A 17 -2.66 -5.77 17.72
N THR A 18 -3.85 -6.10 18.25
CA THR A 18 -4.06 -7.22 19.18
C THR A 18 -3.66 -8.55 18.52
N ASP A 19 -4.17 -8.81 17.32
CA ASP A 19 -3.88 -10.04 16.57
C ASP A 19 -2.38 -10.14 16.22
N ALA A 20 -1.74 -9.03 15.85
CA ALA A 20 -0.32 -8.98 15.53
C ALA A 20 0.56 -9.27 16.77
N ASN A 21 0.23 -8.69 17.93
CA ASN A 21 0.94 -8.97 19.19
C ASN A 21 0.77 -10.44 19.60
N ALA A 22 -0.42 -11.01 19.42
CA ALA A 22 -0.64 -12.43 19.73
C ALA A 22 0.22 -13.35 18.85
N ARG A 23 0.38 -13.01 17.54
CA ARG A 23 1.25 -13.78 16.63
C ARG A 23 2.73 -13.60 16.90
N ALA A 24 3.13 -12.49 17.50
CA ALA A 24 4.52 -12.17 17.81
C ALA A 24 4.89 -12.47 19.27
N ALA A 25 4.05 -13.17 20.03
CA ALA A 25 4.22 -13.39 21.48
C ALA A 25 5.58 -14.02 21.86
N ASP A 26 6.14 -14.86 20.98
CA ASP A 26 7.44 -15.53 21.18
C ASP A 26 8.63 -14.68 20.70
N LEU A 27 8.41 -13.44 20.22
CA LEU A 27 9.44 -12.56 19.67
C LEU A 27 9.69 -11.38 20.62
N GLU A 28 10.71 -11.46 21.46
CA GLU A 28 11.04 -10.44 22.47
C GLU A 28 11.34 -9.06 21.88
N ASN A 29 11.82 -9.01 20.64
CA ASN A 29 12.25 -7.78 19.97
C ASN A 29 11.19 -7.19 19.00
N VAL A 30 9.98 -7.75 18.96
CA VAL A 30 8.87 -7.30 18.12
C VAL A 30 7.70 -6.84 18.99
N GLY A 31 7.05 -5.75 18.62
CA GLY A 31 5.84 -5.29 19.31
C GLY A 31 5.02 -4.39 18.41
N PHE A 32 3.70 -4.38 18.63
CA PHE A 32 2.76 -3.61 17.84
C PHE A 32 1.98 -2.65 18.74
N HIS A 33 1.70 -1.44 18.22
CA HIS A 33 1.11 -0.34 18.97
C HIS A 33 -0.06 0.26 18.20
N HIS A 34 -1.13 0.60 18.91
CA HIS A 34 -2.27 1.31 18.35
C HIS A 34 -1.89 2.78 18.13
N VAL A 35 -2.23 3.33 16.97
CA VAL A 35 -2.06 4.76 16.63
C VAL A 35 -3.38 5.47 16.92
N VAL A 36 -3.32 6.51 17.74
CA VAL A 36 -4.45 7.38 18.04
C VAL A 36 -4.12 8.78 17.51
N ASP A 37 -5.13 9.44 16.94
CA ASP A 37 -5.02 10.82 16.44
C ASP A 37 -3.87 11.02 15.44
N HIS A 38 -3.59 10.02 14.61
CA HIS A 38 -2.54 10.01 13.58
C HIS A 38 -1.13 10.33 14.13
N ARG A 39 -0.91 10.22 15.44
CA ARG A 39 0.39 10.43 16.06
C ARG A 39 1.03 9.10 16.42
N LEU A 40 2.26 8.90 15.96
CA LEU A 40 3.03 7.71 16.31
C LEU A 40 3.41 7.72 17.79
N PRO A 41 3.16 6.63 18.56
CA PRO A 41 3.36 6.58 20.02
C PRO A 41 4.83 6.38 20.40
N PHE A 42 5.72 7.10 19.74
CA PHE A 42 7.17 7.02 19.97
C PHE A 42 7.79 8.42 20.09
N PRO A 43 8.90 8.56 20.82
CA PRO A 43 9.60 9.83 20.92
C PRO A 43 10.25 10.24 19.59
N ASP A 44 10.69 11.49 19.53
CA ASP A 44 11.52 11.99 18.44
C ASP A 44 12.84 11.23 18.36
N ASP A 45 13.41 11.14 17.17
CA ASP A 45 14.75 10.59 16.93
C ASP A 45 14.98 9.17 17.49
N HIS A 46 13.96 8.32 17.37
CA HIS A 46 13.94 6.98 17.98
C HIS A 46 14.41 5.87 17.04
N PHE A 47 13.99 5.91 15.78
CA PHE A 47 14.21 4.82 14.84
C PHE A 47 15.33 5.10 13.83
N ASP A 48 16.06 4.06 13.46
CA ASP A 48 17.02 4.11 12.36
C ASP A 48 16.34 3.99 10.99
N ARG A 49 15.19 3.29 10.94
CA ARG A 49 14.42 3.02 9.72
C ARG A 49 12.94 3.11 10.00
N VAL A 50 12.20 3.65 9.04
CA VAL A 50 10.74 3.53 8.94
C VAL A 50 10.42 2.83 7.62
N ILE A 51 9.51 1.87 7.67
CA ILE A 51 8.97 1.19 6.49
C ILE A 51 7.47 1.40 6.47
N CYS A 52 6.95 1.87 5.35
CA CYS A 52 5.54 2.07 5.11
C CYS A 52 5.16 1.33 3.83
N LYS A 53 4.24 0.35 3.93
CA LYS A 53 3.85 -0.46 2.78
C LYS A 53 2.34 -0.56 2.68
N ASN A 54 1.79 -0.12 1.52
CA ASN A 54 0.35 -0.12 1.22
C ASN A 54 -0.47 0.55 2.35
N VAL A 55 -0.08 1.73 2.76
CA VAL A 55 -0.69 2.49 3.84
C VAL A 55 -1.04 3.91 3.40
N LEU A 56 -0.15 4.57 2.65
CA LEU A 56 -0.27 5.99 2.37
C LEU A 56 -1.48 6.31 1.48
N GLU A 57 -1.95 5.36 0.69
CA GLU A 57 -3.17 5.48 -0.10
C GLU A 57 -4.44 5.66 0.76
N TYR A 58 -4.38 5.30 2.06
CA TYR A 58 -5.51 5.38 3.01
C TYR A 58 -5.40 6.53 4.01
N VAL A 59 -4.28 7.25 4.08
CA VAL A 59 -4.12 8.31 5.07
C VAL A 59 -4.85 9.59 4.64
N PRO A 60 -5.51 10.29 5.56
CA PRO A 60 -6.26 11.50 5.22
C PRO A 60 -5.36 12.71 4.90
N ASP A 61 -4.15 12.73 5.46
CA ASP A 61 -3.16 13.78 5.25
C ASP A 61 -1.77 13.17 5.08
N LEU A 62 -1.31 13.13 3.82
CA LEU A 62 -0.03 12.54 3.46
C LEU A 62 1.15 13.31 4.07
N ASP A 63 1.13 14.63 4.00
CA ASP A 63 2.23 15.47 4.46
C ASP A 63 2.36 15.39 6.00
N ALA A 64 1.23 15.40 6.74
CA ALA A 64 1.24 15.21 8.18
C ALA A 64 1.74 13.81 8.59
N THR A 65 1.33 12.77 7.87
CA THR A 65 1.80 11.39 8.12
C THR A 65 3.30 11.25 7.89
N LEU A 66 3.82 11.82 6.80
CA LEU A 66 5.25 11.81 6.51
C LEU A 66 6.06 12.67 7.49
N ALA A 67 5.51 13.78 7.98
CA ALA A 67 6.13 14.59 9.04
C ALA A 67 6.27 13.79 10.35
N GLU A 68 5.27 12.99 10.74
CA GLU A 68 5.36 12.08 11.89
C GLU A 68 6.40 10.98 11.68
N CYS A 69 6.44 10.38 10.49
CA CYS A 69 7.51 9.42 10.14
C CYS A 69 8.89 10.06 10.27
N ARG A 70 9.04 11.33 9.83
CA ARG A 70 10.29 12.08 9.94
C ARG A 70 10.62 12.41 11.38
N ARG A 71 9.64 12.78 12.20
CA ARG A 71 9.82 13.08 13.63
C ARG A 71 10.48 11.93 14.37
N VAL A 72 9.95 10.72 14.20
CA VAL A 72 10.43 9.53 14.91
C VAL A 72 11.74 8.95 14.35
N LEU A 73 12.17 9.34 13.16
CA LEU A 73 13.45 8.95 12.60
C LEU A 73 14.61 9.73 13.27
N LYS A 74 15.70 9.05 13.56
CA LYS A 74 16.97 9.69 13.97
C LYS A 74 17.54 10.55 12.86
N PRO A 75 18.37 11.56 13.17
CA PRO A 75 19.19 12.24 12.16
C PRO A 75 19.98 11.23 11.32
N GLY A 76 19.89 11.32 9.99
CA GLY A 76 20.46 10.35 9.05
C GLY A 76 19.70 9.02 8.91
N GLY A 77 18.59 8.85 9.62
CA GLY A 77 17.66 7.74 9.45
C GLY A 77 16.99 7.74 8.07
N ARG A 78 16.41 6.63 7.67
CA ARG A 78 15.78 6.47 6.34
C ARG A 78 14.34 6.02 6.45
N ILE A 79 13.50 6.56 5.55
CA ILE A 79 12.19 6.02 5.25
C ILE A 79 12.24 5.19 3.97
N HIS A 80 11.48 4.10 3.95
CA HIS A 80 11.19 3.29 2.77
C HIS A 80 9.68 3.17 2.61
N VAL A 81 9.17 3.65 1.50
CA VAL A 81 7.76 3.55 1.15
C VAL A 81 7.62 2.57 -0.01
N ILE A 82 6.69 1.65 0.12
CA ILE A 82 6.28 0.73 -0.94
C ILE A 82 4.78 0.90 -1.11
N ASP A 83 4.37 1.47 -2.22
CA ASP A 83 2.94 1.73 -2.45
C ASP A 83 2.59 1.58 -3.92
N SER A 84 1.31 1.42 -4.21
CA SER A 84 0.81 1.23 -5.57
C SER A 84 0.37 2.56 -6.17
N ASP A 85 0.23 2.57 -7.48
CA ASP A 85 -0.47 3.61 -8.22
C ASP A 85 -1.46 2.91 -9.15
N TRP A 86 -2.74 3.00 -8.82
CA TRP A 86 -3.80 2.31 -9.54
C TRP A 86 -3.99 2.79 -10.98
N GLY A 87 -3.38 3.92 -11.35
CA GLY A 87 -3.30 4.38 -12.73
C GLY A 87 -2.28 3.64 -13.60
N PHE A 88 -1.42 2.79 -13.03
CA PHE A 88 -0.43 1.98 -13.75
C PHE A 88 -0.83 0.51 -13.90
N VAL A 89 -2.02 0.14 -13.47
CA VAL A 89 -2.47 -1.25 -13.54
C VAL A 89 -2.79 -1.65 -14.98
N VAL A 90 -2.44 -2.88 -15.31
CA VAL A 90 -2.80 -3.53 -16.58
C VAL A 90 -3.50 -4.82 -16.27
N VAL A 91 -4.66 -5.04 -16.90
CA VAL A 91 -5.41 -6.30 -16.82
C VAL A 91 -5.89 -6.68 -18.21
N GLU A 92 -5.39 -7.81 -18.73
CA GLU A 92 -5.92 -8.41 -19.94
C GLU A 92 -6.73 -9.67 -19.59
N PRO A 93 -7.82 -9.97 -20.32
CA PRO A 93 -8.22 -9.39 -21.61
C PRO A 93 -9.18 -8.17 -21.53
N TRP A 94 -9.22 -7.45 -20.42
CA TRP A 94 -10.21 -6.36 -20.22
C TRP A 94 -10.01 -5.17 -21.17
N GLY A 95 -8.76 -4.88 -21.57
CA GLY A 95 -8.40 -3.64 -22.25
C GLY A 95 -8.51 -2.40 -21.37
N LYS A 96 -7.89 -1.31 -21.81
CA LYS A 96 -7.71 -0.09 -21.00
C LYS A 96 -9.02 0.52 -20.48
N GLU A 97 -10.07 0.56 -21.28
CA GLU A 97 -11.33 1.19 -20.90
C GLU A 97 -12.00 0.49 -19.70
N ASN A 98 -12.05 -0.85 -19.72
CA ASN A 98 -12.60 -1.62 -18.62
C ASN A 98 -11.71 -1.56 -17.37
N VAL A 99 -10.40 -1.52 -17.55
CA VAL A 99 -9.44 -1.33 -16.46
C VAL A 99 -9.67 0.01 -15.77
N ASP A 100 -9.69 1.10 -16.53
CA ASP A 100 -9.93 2.45 -16.00
C ASP A 100 -11.28 2.52 -15.26
N ARG A 101 -12.33 1.98 -15.85
CA ARG A 101 -13.67 1.98 -15.27
C ARG A 101 -13.75 1.18 -13.97
N PHE A 102 -13.15 -0.01 -13.94
CA PHE A 102 -13.14 -0.88 -12.76
C PHE A 102 -12.39 -0.25 -11.59
N PHE A 103 -11.17 0.26 -11.81
CA PHE A 103 -10.39 0.89 -10.76
C PHE A 103 -10.92 2.25 -10.34
N GLN A 104 -11.56 2.99 -11.24
CA GLN A 104 -12.30 4.21 -10.90
C GLN A 104 -13.49 3.92 -9.98
N ALA A 105 -14.19 2.81 -10.21
CA ALA A 105 -15.28 2.37 -9.35
C ALA A 105 -14.80 1.92 -7.96
N ALA A 106 -13.59 1.38 -7.83
CA ALA A 106 -12.98 1.02 -6.55
C ALA A 106 -12.36 2.23 -5.81
N ALA A 107 -12.13 3.35 -6.50
CA ALA A 107 -11.43 4.51 -5.97
C ALA A 107 -12.01 5.10 -4.66
N PRO A 108 -13.32 5.07 -4.37
CA PRO A 108 -13.85 5.53 -3.08
C PRO A 108 -13.31 4.81 -1.84
N ALA A 109 -12.64 3.66 -2.00
CA ALA A 109 -11.97 2.95 -0.91
C ALA A 109 -10.66 3.61 -0.46
N PHE A 110 -10.11 4.54 -1.24
CA PHE A 110 -8.82 5.17 -1.03
C PHE A 110 -8.99 6.67 -0.81
N ASN A 111 -8.14 7.27 0.01
CA ASN A 111 -8.00 8.72 0.04
C ASN A 111 -7.23 9.23 -1.18
N GLU A 112 -6.22 8.47 -1.64
CA GLU A 112 -5.46 8.81 -2.84
C GLU A 112 -5.05 7.53 -3.60
N PRO A 113 -5.81 7.12 -4.62
CA PRO A 113 -5.52 5.90 -5.38
C PRO A 113 -4.24 5.98 -6.24
N ASN A 114 -3.71 7.17 -6.46
CA ASN A 114 -2.49 7.38 -7.26
C ASN A 114 -1.28 7.76 -6.38
N ILE A 115 -1.27 7.29 -5.14
CA ILE A 115 -0.30 7.70 -4.12
C ILE A 115 1.15 7.49 -4.54
N GLY A 116 1.45 6.42 -5.28
CA GLY A 116 2.81 6.08 -5.69
C GLY A 116 3.56 7.24 -6.37
N ARG A 117 2.89 7.96 -7.28
CA ARG A 117 3.48 9.12 -7.99
C ARG A 117 3.60 10.38 -7.12
N LEU A 118 2.84 10.49 -6.03
CA LEU A 118 2.79 11.66 -5.17
C LEU A 118 3.81 11.63 -4.03
N VAL A 119 4.14 10.43 -3.54
CA VAL A 119 5.07 10.23 -2.41
C VAL A 119 6.41 10.95 -2.58
N PRO A 120 7.10 10.93 -3.73
CA PRO A 120 8.39 11.61 -3.86
C PRO A 120 8.31 13.10 -3.59
N GLY A 121 7.28 13.77 -4.14
CA GLY A 121 7.05 15.21 -3.91
C GLY A 121 6.69 15.52 -2.47
N ALA A 122 5.87 14.68 -1.82
CA ALA A 122 5.48 14.84 -0.43
C ALA A 122 6.67 14.65 0.53
N LEU A 123 7.54 13.67 0.28
CA LEU A 123 8.78 13.50 1.05
C LEU A 123 9.68 14.75 0.97
N ALA A 124 9.84 15.33 -0.22
CA ALA A 124 10.62 16.55 -0.38
C ALA A 124 10.00 17.74 0.38
N ARG A 125 8.67 17.93 0.28
CA ARG A 125 7.95 19.01 1.00
C ARG A 125 8.06 18.87 2.52
N THR A 126 8.08 17.64 3.03
CA THR A 126 8.18 17.36 4.47
C THR A 126 9.63 17.34 4.99
N GLY A 127 10.60 17.75 4.16
CA GLY A 127 11.98 17.96 4.55
C GLY A 127 12.87 16.73 4.52
N PHE A 128 12.42 15.66 3.87
CA PHE A 128 13.32 14.55 3.52
C PHE A 128 14.24 14.93 2.37
N VAL A 129 15.43 14.36 2.35
CA VAL A 129 16.46 14.59 1.33
C VAL A 129 16.85 13.29 0.64
N ARG A 130 17.56 13.39 -0.50
CA ARG A 130 18.00 12.22 -1.27
C ARG A 130 16.86 11.26 -1.57
N VAL A 131 15.77 11.80 -2.13
CA VAL A 131 14.61 11.00 -2.55
C VAL A 131 14.99 10.17 -3.77
N GLU A 132 14.95 8.86 -3.63
CA GLU A 132 15.20 7.90 -4.69
C GLU A 132 13.92 7.15 -5.01
N VAL A 133 13.61 6.95 -6.29
CA VAL A 133 12.41 6.27 -6.76
C VAL A 133 12.79 5.12 -7.66
N GLN A 134 12.25 3.95 -7.36
CA GLN A 134 12.35 2.78 -8.20
C GLN A 134 10.94 2.23 -8.45
N LEU A 135 10.67 1.85 -9.70
CA LEU A 135 9.46 1.12 -10.06
C LEU A 135 9.79 -0.37 -10.12
N SER A 136 9.05 -1.18 -9.39
CA SER A 136 9.18 -2.63 -9.39
C SER A 136 7.83 -3.27 -9.73
N GLY A 137 7.85 -4.24 -10.63
CA GLY A 137 6.65 -4.96 -11.02
C GLY A 137 7.01 -6.32 -11.60
N PHE A 138 6.04 -7.20 -11.60
CA PHE A 138 6.09 -8.46 -12.32
C PHE A 138 4.81 -8.63 -13.13
N VAL A 139 4.87 -9.44 -14.14
CA VAL A 139 3.71 -9.81 -14.93
C VAL A 139 3.19 -11.15 -14.41
N ASP A 140 1.96 -11.15 -13.92
CA ASP A 140 1.24 -12.36 -13.54
C ASP A 140 0.45 -12.90 -14.73
N ARG A 141 0.64 -14.16 -15.03
CA ARG A 141 -0.07 -14.90 -16.09
C ARG A 141 -0.79 -16.15 -15.56
N GLU A 142 -0.67 -16.38 -14.25
CA GLU A 142 -1.13 -17.61 -13.61
C GLU A 142 -2.34 -17.37 -12.68
N GLY A 143 -2.76 -16.12 -12.50
CA GLY A 143 -3.92 -15.74 -11.70
C GLY A 143 -3.64 -15.44 -10.23
N THR A 144 -2.38 -15.28 -9.81
CA THR A 144 -2.05 -14.85 -8.45
C THR A 144 -2.60 -13.45 -8.15
N GLY A 145 -2.68 -12.59 -9.16
CA GLY A 145 -3.25 -11.23 -9.08
C GLY A 145 -4.77 -11.19 -8.94
N LEU A 146 -5.49 -12.31 -9.15
CA LEU A 146 -6.96 -12.34 -8.98
C LEU A 146 -7.39 -11.96 -7.57
N ASN A 147 -6.56 -12.20 -6.55
CA ASN A 147 -6.87 -11.77 -5.18
C ASN A 147 -6.96 -10.24 -5.08
N VAL A 148 -6.12 -9.51 -5.81
CA VAL A 148 -6.18 -8.05 -5.87
C VAL A 148 -7.47 -7.61 -6.53
N LEU A 149 -7.81 -8.19 -7.69
CA LEU A 149 -9.04 -7.86 -8.42
C LEU A 149 -10.30 -8.19 -7.60
N THR A 150 -10.30 -9.33 -6.89
CA THR A 150 -11.41 -9.72 -6.00
C THR A 150 -11.57 -8.76 -4.82
N ASN A 151 -10.45 -8.27 -4.25
CA ASN A 151 -10.49 -7.27 -3.19
C ASN A 151 -11.07 -5.94 -3.70
N MET A 152 -10.65 -5.49 -4.89
CA MET A 152 -11.23 -4.30 -5.54
C MET A 152 -12.72 -4.46 -5.82
N ALA A 153 -13.14 -5.64 -6.29
CA ALA A 153 -14.57 -5.97 -6.47
C ALA A 153 -15.36 -5.87 -5.15
N GLY A 154 -14.74 -6.25 -4.02
CA GLY A 154 -15.31 -6.06 -2.70
C GLY A 154 -15.55 -4.58 -2.34
N TYR A 155 -14.61 -3.71 -2.69
CA TYR A 155 -14.81 -2.26 -2.53
C TYR A 155 -15.92 -1.73 -3.43
N ILE A 156 -15.92 -2.12 -4.71
CA ILE A 156 -16.98 -1.75 -5.66
C ILE A 156 -18.37 -2.14 -5.12
N ALA A 157 -18.51 -3.35 -4.58
CA ALA A 157 -19.76 -3.81 -3.97
C ALA A 157 -20.13 -3.02 -2.71
N THR A 158 -19.14 -2.65 -1.88
CA THR A 158 -19.35 -1.87 -0.64
C THR A 158 -19.88 -0.47 -0.95
N PHE A 159 -19.38 0.17 -2.02
CA PHE A 159 -19.75 1.53 -2.40
C PHE A 159 -20.86 1.57 -3.49
N ASP A 160 -21.32 0.41 -3.98
CA ASP A 160 -22.33 0.28 -5.02
C ASP A 160 -22.04 1.12 -6.30
N THR A 161 -20.79 1.04 -6.77
CA THR A 161 -20.28 1.91 -7.84
C THR A 161 -20.35 1.28 -9.24
N LEU A 162 -20.49 -0.04 -9.35
CA LEU A 162 -20.76 -0.78 -10.59
C LEU A 162 -21.73 -1.93 -10.34
N PRO A 163 -22.54 -2.33 -11.35
CA PRO A 163 -23.42 -3.51 -11.28
C PRO A 163 -22.63 -4.80 -10.99
N ALA A 164 -23.16 -5.63 -10.10
CA ALA A 164 -22.48 -6.87 -9.69
C ALA A 164 -22.29 -7.88 -10.85
N ASP A 165 -23.21 -7.92 -11.80
CA ASP A 165 -23.14 -8.76 -12.98
C ASP A 165 -22.02 -8.31 -13.94
N GLU A 166 -21.79 -7.01 -14.05
CA GLU A 166 -20.70 -6.45 -14.84
C GLU A 166 -19.34 -6.79 -14.20
N VAL A 167 -19.20 -6.57 -12.89
CA VAL A 167 -18.00 -6.94 -12.12
C VAL A 167 -17.73 -8.45 -12.24
N GLY A 168 -18.79 -9.27 -12.11
CA GLY A 168 -18.71 -10.72 -12.28
C GLY A 168 -18.19 -11.11 -13.67
N THR A 169 -18.71 -10.48 -14.72
CA THR A 169 -18.31 -10.71 -16.11
C THR A 169 -16.82 -10.42 -16.31
N LEU A 170 -16.32 -9.30 -15.79
CA LEU A 170 -14.89 -8.94 -15.87
C LEU A 170 -14.00 -9.97 -15.17
N LEU A 171 -14.36 -10.40 -13.96
CA LEU A 171 -13.60 -11.43 -13.24
C LEU A 171 -13.63 -12.78 -13.96
N ASP A 172 -14.75 -13.16 -14.59
CA ASP A 172 -14.85 -14.40 -15.36
C ASP A 172 -14.01 -14.35 -16.65
N GLN A 173 -13.88 -13.19 -17.29
CA GLN A 173 -12.95 -13.00 -18.41
C GLN A 173 -11.50 -13.28 -17.97
N CYS A 174 -11.08 -12.81 -16.78
CA CYS A 174 -9.75 -13.14 -16.26
C CYS A 174 -9.58 -14.65 -16.03
N ARG A 175 -10.59 -15.32 -15.45
CA ARG A 175 -10.53 -16.78 -15.23
C ARG A 175 -10.45 -17.56 -16.55
N THR A 176 -11.21 -17.16 -17.54
CA THR A 176 -11.15 -17.73 -18.89
C THR A 176 -9.78 -17.47 -19.52
N GLY A 177 -9.28 -16.24 -19.38
CA GLY A 177 -7.98 -15.83 -19.91
C GLY A 177 -6.79 -16.60 -19.30
N ILE A 178 -6.89 -17.06 -18.05
CA ILE A 178 -5.89 -17.95 -17.46
C ILE A 178 -5.87 -19.28 -18.20
N ALA A 179 -7.05 -19.83 -18.53
CA ALA A 179 -7.16 -21.11 -19.18
C ALA A 179 -6.71 -21.09 -20.66
N ASP A 180 -6.97 -20.00 -21.38
CA ASP A 180 -6.63 -19.84 -22.81
C ASP A 180 -5.31 -19.09 -23.06
N GLY A 181 -4.66 -18.57 -21.99
CA GLY A 181 -3.38 -17.88 -22.08
C GLY A 181 -3.47 -16.39 -22.43
N SER A 182 -4.67 -15.80 -22.49
CA SER A 182 -4.86 -14.36 -22.75
C SER A 182 -4.75 -13.49 -21.49
N TYR A 183 -4.84 -14.07 -20.28
CA TYR A 183 -4.71 -13.32 -19.02
C TYR A 183 -3.33 -12.71 -18.82
N MET A 184 -3.32 -11.47 -18.42
CA MET A 184 -2.14 -10.78 -17.89
C MET A 184 -2.57 -9.76 -16.84
N PHE A 185 -1.91 -9.78 -15.69
CA PHE A 185 -2.06 -8.74 -14.67
C PHE A 185 -0.70 -8.15 -14.32
N CYS A 186 -0.63 -6.83 -14.23
CA CYS A 186 0.55 -6.12 -13.75
C CYS A 186 0.13 -4.90 -12.94
N LEU A 187 0.60 -4.83 -11.69
CA LEU A 187 0.47 -3.66 -10.83
C LEU A 187 1.86 -3.29 -10.31
N PRO A 188 2.53 -2.32 -10.94
CA PRO A 188 3.83 -1.86 -10.47
C PRO A 188 3.75 -1.23 -9.08
N GLN A 189 4.77 -1.53 -8.26
CA GLN A 189 4.96 -0.92 -6.95
C GLN A 189 6.01 0.19 -7.05
N PHE A 190 5.71 1.34 -6.50
CA PHE A 190 6.66 2.42 -6.29
C PHE A 190 7.44 2.15 -5.01
N LEU A 191 8.74 1.96 -5.15
CA LEU A 191 9.68 1.84 -4.04
C LEU A 191 10.38 3.19 -3.90
N VAL A 192 10.02 3.94 -2.88
CA VAL A 192 10.57 5.27 -2.64
C VAL A 192 11.37 5.26 -1.36
N SER A 193 12.61 5.73 -1.39
CA SER A 193 13.43 5.89 -0.21
C SER A 193 13.94 7.31 -0.07
N ALA A 194 14.10 7.77 1.18
CA ALA A 194 14.61 9.09 1.48
C ALA A 194 15.29 9.13 2.85
N HIS A 195 16.08 10.16 3.10
CA HIS A 195 16.80 10.40 4.36
C HIS A 195 16.18 11.56 5.14
N LYS A 196 16.16 11.42 6.48
CA LYS A 196 15.93 12.54 7.39
C LYS A 196 17.11 13.48 7.41
#